data_392ee0bc792a6c90fd000853e4b47605
#
_entry.id   392ee0bc792a6c90fd000853e4b47605
#
_cell.length_a   1.000
_cell.length_b   1.000
_cell.length_c   1.000
_cell.angle_alpha   90.00
_cell.angle_beta   90.00
_cell.angle_gamma   90.00
#
_symmetry.space_group_name_H-M   'P 1'
#
loop_
_entity.id
_entity.type
_entity.pdbx_description
1 polymer ?
#
loop_
_entity_poly.entity_id
_entity_poly.type
_entity_poly.pdbx_seq_one_letter_code
_entity_poly.pdbx_strand_id
1 'polypeptide(L)'
;MSNRRILIQNSCPQLFELGIPMFGFYDNMTAESKLHVHDHGNCYEICYLEKGMQPYYIHSDDSDEAQMYNLCGGEVFITFPHERHSTGNFNQLRGRMFWINIDVDHPFFLGLSKENIALIKNALSEIKVRIIRLPDSVTSLFKEAYTLFYQPNKENVFCACQLLSYLIMVLSAQGKNAGGGSLAQRSESKMGLECISFIENNILNPELNVTMIANHLHYSKAYVMTTFRNETGLSVHEYILNKKIDYAKDLLKTHSIIETAFILNFSSSQHFSKVFKSYTRMTPKNYKISLLE
;
A
#
# COMPACT_ATOMS: atom_id res chain seq x y z
N MET A 1 9.81 -11.86 -10.96
CA MET A 1 8.38 -11.74 -11.30
C MET A 1 7.70 -11.10 -10.11
N SER A 2 6.94 -10.03 -10.31
CA SER A 2 6.05 -9.47 -9.29
C SER A 2 5.06 -10.57 -8.89
N ASN A 3 4.88 -10.82 -7.59
CA ASN A 3 3.85 -11.71 -7.10
C ASN A 3 2.48 -11.00 -7.05
N ARG A 4 2.22 -10.13 -8.02
CA ARG A 4 0.93 -9.47 -8.16
C ARG A 4 -0.05 -10.44 -8.81
N ARG A 5 -1.17 -10.70 -8.14
CA ARG A 5 -2.26 -11.54 -8.62
C ARG A 5 -3.56 -10.77 -8.45
N ILE A 6 -4.31 -10.66 -9.51
CA ILE A 6 -5.59 -9.94 -9.52
C ILE A 6 -6.67 -10.90 -10.00
N LEU A 7 -7.70 -11.04 -9.19
CA LEU A 7 -8.93 -11.72 -9.55
C LEU A 7 -9.87 -10.66 -10.16
N ILE A 8 -10.22 -10.85 -11.41
CA ILE A 8 -11.13 -10.00 -12.18
C ILE A 8 -12.14 -10.87 -12.91
N GLN A 9 -13.12 -10.26 -13.57
CA GLN A 9 -14.19 -10.97 -14.27
C GLN A 9 -13.70 -12.14 -15.14
N ASN A 10 -12.61 -11.98 -15.89
CA ASN A 10 -12.10 -13.04 -16.78
C ASN A 10 -11.46 -14.22 -16.04
N SER A 11 -10.93 -13.99 -14.82
CA SER A 11 -10.28 -15.04 -14.02
C SER A 11 -11.20 -15.64 -12.95
N CYS A 12 -12.19 -14.89 -12.50
CA CYS A 12 -13.17 -15.30 -11.50
C CYS A 12 -14.51 -14.60 -11.76
N PRO A 13 -15.33 -15.07 -12.71
CA PRO A 13 -16.62 -14.45 -13.05
C PRO A 13 -17.57 -14.28 -11.85
N GLN A 14 -17.50 -15.22 -10.91
CA GLN A 14 -18.34 -15.22 -9.69
C GLN A 14 -18.14 -13.95 -8.85
N LEU A 15 -16.94 -13.39 -8.80
CA LEU A 15 -16.68 -12.13 -8.09
C LEU A 15 -17.51 -10.97 -8.67
N PHE A 16 -17.48 -10.85 -10.00
CA PHE A 16 -18.20 -9.79 -10.69
C PHE A 16 -19.72 -9.91 -10.48
N GLU A 17 -20.28 -11.12 -10.54
CA GLU A 17 -21.69 -11.40 -10.28
C GLU A 17 -22.13 -11.07 -8.83
N LEU A 18 -21.17 -10.91 -7.93
CA LEU A 18 -21.38 -10.59 -6.51
C LEU A 18 -21.02 -9.14 -6.16
N GLY A 19 -20.87 -8.26 -7.16
CA GLY A 19 -20.51 -6.86 -6.93
C GLY A 19 -19.07 -6.65 -6.47
N ILE A 20 -18.15 -7.56 -6.85
CA ILE A 20 -16.72 -7.44 -6.60
C ILE A 20 -15.98 -7.39 -7.94
N PRO A 21 -15.81 -6.21 -8.57
CA PRO A 21 -15.11 -6.09 -9.85
C PRO A 21 -13.66 -6.53 -9.82
N MET A 22 -13.00 -6.38 -8.67
CA MET A 22 -11.59 -6.69 -8.50
C MET A 22 -11.27 -7.10 -7.06
N PHE A 23 -10.47 -8.14 -6.91
CA PHE A 23 -9.81 -8.47 -5.66
C PHE A 23 -8.35 -8.80 -5.96
N GLY A 24 -7.44 -8.00 -5.46
CA GLY A 24 -6.02 -8.10 -5.76
C GLY A 24 -5.17 -8.40 -4.55
N PHE A 25 -4.02 -8.95 -4.84
CA PHE A 25 -2.96 -9.20 -3.88
C PHE A 25 -1.61 -8.92 -4.54
N TYR A 26 -0.72 -8.27 -3.81
CA TYR A 26 0.69 -8.27 -4.16
C TYR A 26 1.59 -8.55 -2.95
N ASP A 27 2.70 -9.22 -3.22
CA ASP A 27 3.84 -9.39 -2.32
C ASP A 27 5.09 -8.92 -3.08
N ASN A 28 5.32 -7.62 -3.02
CA ASN A 28 6.38 -6.99 -3.79
C ASN A 28 7.67 -6.91 -2.97
N MET A 29 8.69 -7.57 -3.47
CA MET A 29 10.06 -7.43 -2.97
C MET A 29 10.76 -6.20 -3.54
N THR A 30 10.13 -5.50 -4.49
CA THR A 30 10.65 -4.37 -5.25
C THR A 30 9.56 -3.33 -5.43
N ALA A 31 9.93 -2.06 -5.51
CA ALA A 31 9.01 -1.00 -5.89
C ALA A 31 8.51 -1.23 -7.33
N GLU A 32 7.19 -1.10 -7.53
CA GLU A 32 6.55 -1.12 -8.84
C GLU A 32 6.29 0.31 -9.35
N SER A 33 5.75 0.43 -10.57
CA SER A 33 5.37 1.73 -11.13
C SER A 33 4.35 2.44 -10.24
N LYS A 34 4.37 3.77 -10.26
CA LYS A 34 3.37 4.58 -9.58
C LYS A 34 1.97 4.31 -10.13
N LEU A 35 0.96 4.41 -9.29
CA LEU A 35 -0.42 4.48 -9.72
C LEU A 35 -0.73 5.90 -10.17
N HIS A 36 -1.15 6.05 -11.41
CA HIS A 36 -1.66 7.31 -11.94
C HIS A 36 -3.00 7.65 -11.29
N VAL A 37 -3.43 8.90 -11.42
CA VAL A 37 -4.74 9.33 -10.95
C VAL A 37 -5.83 8.52 -11.65
N HIS A 38 -6.68 7.88 -10.88
CA HIS A 38 -7.81 7.06 -11.35
C HIS A 38 -8.90 7.02 -10.27
N ASP A 39 -10.05 6.50 -10.62
CA ASP A 39 -11.15 6.18 -9.71
C ASP A 39 -11.72 4.80 -10.07
N HIS A 40 -12.64 4.31 -9.28
CA HIS A 40 -13.30 3.03 -9.47
C HIS A 40 -14.82 3.16 -9.68
N GLY A 41 -15.28 4.32 -10.16
CA GLY A 41 -16.70 4.60 -10.37
C GLY A 41 -17.52 4.45 -9.08
N ASN A 42 -18.59 3.65 -9.12
CA ASN A 42 -19.49 3.44 -7.96
C ASN A 42 -18.89 2.56 -6.86
N CYS A 43 -17.63 2.11 -6.99
CA CYS A 43 -17.05 1.19 -6.04
C CYS A 43 -16.33 1.92 -4.90
N TYR A 44 -16.44 1.34 -3.69
CA TYR A 44 -15.44 1.54 -2.65
C TYR A 44 -14.20 0.71 -3.00
N GLU A 45 -13.01 1.25 -2.75
CA GLU A 45 -11.80 0.45 -2.71
C GLU A 45 -11.33 0.34 -1.26
N ILE A 46 -11.02 -0.88 -0.83
CA ILE A 46 -10.53 -1.20 0.51
C ILE A 46 -9.16 -1.84 0.36
N CYS A 47 -8.12 -1.11 0.76
CA CYS A 47 -6.72 -1.55 0.68
C CYS A 47 -6.21 -1.91 2.07
N TYR A 48 -5.92 -3.19 2.32
CA TYR A 48 -5.25 -3.65 3.53
C TYR A 48 -3.75 -3.84 3.27
N LEU A 49 -2.92 -3.05 3.92
CA LEU A 49 -1.47 -3.18 3.88
C LEU A 49 -1.00 -4.08 5.03
N GLU A 50 -0.65 -5.33 4.72
CA GLU A 50 -0.12 -6.26 5.74
C GLU A 50 1.29 -5.85 6.20
N LYS A 51 2.14 -5.45 5.24
CA LYS A 51 3.52 -5.04 5.49
C LYS A 51 3.94 -3.94 4.53
N GLY A 52 4.71 -2.99 5.02
CA GLY A 52 5.26 -1.90 4.22
C GLY A 52 4.63 -0.56 4.58
N MET A 53 4.80 0.38 3.68
CA MET A 53 4.17 1.69 3.73
C MET A 53 3.80 2.09 2.30
N GLN A 54 2.67 2.75 2.15
CA GLN A 54 2.22 3.25 0.85
C GLN A 54 1.57 4.62 1.02
N PRO A 55 2.14 5.68 0.41
CA PRO A 55 1.45 6.97 0.32
C PRO A 55 0.33 6.89 -0.70
N TYR A 56 -0.83 7.44 -0.32
CA TYR A 56 -1.98 7.65 -1.18
C TYR A 56 -2.34 9.14 -1.22
N TYR A 57 -2.83 9.59 -2.34
CA TYR A 57 -3.31 10.94 -2.56
C TYR A 57 -4.75 10.89 -3.02
N ILE A 58 -5.64 11.59 -2.31
CA ILE A 58 -7.02 11.83 -2.74
C ILE A 58 -7.05 13.19 -3.40
N HIS A 59 -7.52 13.23 -4.65
CA HIS A 59 -7.59 14.42 -5.48
C HIS A 59 -8.98 15.05 -5.37
N SER A 60 -9.02 16.35 -5.13
CA SER A 60 -10.26 17.11 -5.20
C SER A 60 -10.65 17.36 -6.66
N ASP A 61 -11.97 17.33 -6.95
CA ASP A 61 -12.47 17.68 -8.26
C ASP A 61 -12.40 19.19 -8.57
N ASP A 62 -12.37 20.01 -7.49
CA ASP A 62 -12.45 21.46 -7.58
C ASP A 62 -11.09 22.17 -7.47
N SER A 63 -10.00 21.47 -7.21
CA SER A 63 -8.68 22.07 -7.03
C SER A 63 -7.56 21.12 -7.44
N ASP A 64 -6.39 21.67 -7.80
CA ASP A 64 -5.15 20.89 -8.03
C ASP A 64 -4.55 20.36 -6.71
N GLU A 65 -5.19 20.60 -5.58
CA GLU A 65 -4.74 20.12 -4.27
C GLU A 65 -5.10 18.66 -4.08
N ALA A 66 -4.13 17.88 -3.62
CA ALA A 66 -4.32 16.48 -3.26
C ALA A 66 -3.96 16.27 -1.79
N GLN A 67 -4.87 15.66 -1.05
CA GLN A 67 -4.62 15.31 0.35
C GLN A 67 -3.85 13.99 0.43
N MET A 68 -2.68 14.03 1.09
CA MET A 68 -1.84 12.86 1.27
C MET A 68 -2.22 12.07 2.53
N TYR A 69 -2.22 10.75 2.38
CA TYR A 69 -2.42 9.77 3.44
C TYR A 69 -1.29 8.74 3.39
N ASN A 70 -0.68 8.41 4.53
CA ASN A 70 0.34 7.38 4.62
C ASN A 70 -0.25 6.13 5.24
N LEU A 71 -0.46 5.10 4.42
CA LEU A 71 -0.90 3.79 4.86
C LEU A 71 0.30 3.00 5.35
N CYS A 72 0.25 2.52 6.58
CA CYS A 72 1.29 1.71 7.21
C CYS A 72 0.85 0.26 7.41
N GLY A 73 1.81 -0.63 7.61
CA GLY A 73 1.53 -2.06 7.86
C GLY A 73 0.56 -2.27 9.03
N GLY A 74 -0.43 -3.14 8.82
CA GLY A 74 -1.53 -3.40 9.74
C GLY A 74 -2.73 -2.45 9.62
N GLU A 75 -2.74 -1.57 8.61
CA GLU A 75 -3.80 -0.59 8.41
C GLU A 75 -4.58 -0.85 7.12
N VAL A 76 -5.81 -0.37 7.12
CA VAL A 76 -6.72 -0.37 5.97
C VAL A 76 -6.93 1.07 5.51
N PHE A 77 -6.76 1.32 4.22
CA PHE A 77 -7.14 2.56 3.55
C PHE A 77 -8.43 2.34 2.78
N ILE A 78 -9.35 3.30 2.83
CA ILE A 78 -10.61 3.25 2.10
C ILE A 78 -10.76 4.47 1.21
N THR A 79 -11.13 4.23 -0.07
CA THR A 79 -11.64 5.26 -0.98
C THR A 79 -13.13 5.08 -1.16
N PHE A 80 -13.85 6.19 -1.33
CA PHE A 80 -15.29 6.18 -1.56
C PHE A 80 -15.60 6.19 -3.07
N PRO A 81 -16.83 5.86 -3.46
CA PRO A 81 -17.24 5.95 -4.86
C PRO A 81 -16.88 7.29 -5.50
N HIS A 82 -16.44 7.24 -6.76
CA HIS A 82 -16.03 8.38 -7.58
C HIS A 82 -14.80 9.18 -7.09
N GLU A 83 -14.14 8.76 -6.02
CA GLU A 83 -12.96 9.46 -5.54
C GLU A 83 -11.73 9.16 -6.37
N ARG A 84 -11.17 10.20 -6.94
CA ARG A 84 -9.92 10.14 -7.69
C ARG A 84 -8.73 10.04 -6.73
N HIS A 85 -7.91 9.02 -6.93
CA HIS A 85 -6.75 8.79 -6.08
C HIS A 85 -5.53 8.30 -6.88
N SER A 86 -4.36 8.40 -6.24
CA SER A 86 -3.09 7.99 -6.83
C SER A 86 -2.06 7.68 -5.75
N THR A 87 -0.88 7.20 -6.15
CA THR A 87 0.31 7.19 -5.28
C THR A 87 1.18 8.45 -5.46
N GLY A 88 0.67 9.48 -6.14
CA GLY A 88 1.40 10.69 -6.46
C GLY A 88 2.65 10.41 -7.31
N ASN A 89 3.77 11.00 -6.91
CA ASN A 89 5.06 10.74 -7.56
C ASN A 89 5.81 9.53 -6.98
N PHE A 90 5.21 8.83 -6.02
CA PHE A 90 5.82 7.68 -5.39
C PHE A 90 5.46 6.39 -6.13
N ASN A 91 6.47 5.56 -6.34
CA ASN A 91 6.25 4.19 -6.77
C ASN A 91 5.51 3.41 -5.68
N GLN A 92 4.80 2.34 -6.07
CA GLN A 92 4.30 1.38 -5.11
C GLN A 92 5.49 0.77 -4.37
N LEU A 93 5.56 1.02 -3.05
CA LEU A 93 6.70 0.61 -2.25
C LEU A 93 6.72 -0.91 -2.04
N ARG A 94 7.87 -1.41 -1.59
CA ARG A 94 7.99 -2.80 -1.16
C ARG A 94 7.01 -3.08 -0.03
N GLY A 95 6.21 -4.15 -0.19
CA GLY A 95 5.22 -4.49 0.81
C GLY A 95 4.33 -5.65 0.41
N ARG A 96 3.39 -5.96 1.28
CA ARG A 96 2.35 -6.95 1.03
C ARG A 96 0.99 -6.32 1.27
N MET A 97 0.16 -6.31 0.23
CA MET A 97 -1.13 -5.64 0.27
C MET A 97 -2.21 -6.51 -0.38
N PHE A 98 -3.39 -6.44 0.20
CA PHE A 98 -4.64 -6.88 -0.41
C PHE A 98 -5.47 -5.64 -0.72
N TRP A 99 -6.17 -5.63 -1.86
CA TRP A 99 -7.16 -4.60 -2.16
C TRP A 99 -8.37 -5.22 -2.83
N ILE A 100 -9.52 -4.68 -2.52
CA ILE A 100 -10.80 -5.14 -3.05
C ILE A 100 -11.64 -3.93 -3.45
N ASN A 101 -12.23 -4.01 -4.65
CA ASN A 101 -13.23 -3.05 -5.11
C ASN A 101 -14.61 -3.68 -4.91
N ILE A 102 -15.51 -2.96 -4.27
CA ILE A 102 -16.87 -3.43 -3.97
C ILE A 102 -17.91 -2.45 -4.46
N ASP A 103 -18.87 -2.94 -5.24
CA ASP A 103 -20.07 -2.22 -5.67
C ASP A 103 -21.24 -2.64 -4.77
N VAL A 104 -21.52 -1.83 -3.75
CA VAL A 104 -22.60 -2.10 -2.79
C VAL A 104 -24.01 -1.83 -3.35
N ASP A 105 -24.08 -1.22 -4.53
CA ASP A 105 -25.35 -1.03 -5.26
C ASP A 105 -25.68 -2.20 -6.19
N HIS A 106 -24.76 -3.16 -6.32
CA HIS A 106 -24.99 -4.37 -7.09
C HIS A 106 -26.14 -5.21 -6.47
N PRO A 107 -27.14 -5.62 -7.28
CA PRO A 107 -28.35 -6.28 -6.76
C PRO A 107 -28.12 -7.62 -6.06
N PHE A 108 -26.97 -8.26 -6.33
CA PHE A 108 -26.56 -9.54 -5.74
C PHE A 108 -25.28 -9.39 -4.90
N PHE A 109 -25.04 -8.19 -4.32
CA PHE A 109 -23.82 -7.93 -3.57
C PHE A 109 -23.60 -8.98 -2.47
N LEU A 110 -22.46 -9.68 -2.56
CA LEU A 110 -22.05 -10.80 -1.68
C LEU A 110 -23.12 -11.90 -1.50
N GLY A 111 -24.08 -12.02 -2.41
CA GLY A 111 -25.19 -12.96 -2.30
C GLY A 111 -26.14 -12.67 -1.14
N LEU A 112 -26.17 -11.44 -0.64
CA LEU A 112 -26.96 -11.02 0.52
C LEU A 112 -28.40 -10.64 0.15
N SER A 113 -29.29 -10.65 1.16
CA SER A 113 -30.62 -10.08 1.01
C SER A 113 -30.56 -8.56 0.85
N LYS A 114 -31.63 -7.97 0.29
CA LYS A 114 -31.70 -6.50 0.11
C LYS A 114 -31.56 -5.74 1.43
N GLU A 115 -32.11 -6.27 2.51
CA GLU A 115 -32.03 -5.70 3.85
C GLU A 115 -30.57 -5.68 4.34
N ASN A 116 -29.83 -6.79 4.15
CA ASN A 116 -28.45 -6.89 4.55
C ASN A 116 -27.52 -6.01 3.67
N ILE A 117 -27.81 -5.90 2.38
CA ILE A 117 -27.11 -4.95 1.50
C ILE A 117 -27.32 -3.51 1.99
N ALA A 118 -28.55 -3.12 2.30
CA ALA A 118 -28.85 -1.80 2.85
C ALA A 118 -28.14 -1.53 4.18
N LEU A 119 -28.06 -2.55 5.05
CA LEU A 119 -27.31 -2.45 6.31
C LEU A 119 -25.83 -2.16 6.07
N ILE A 120 -25.17 -2.89 5.16
CA ILE A 120 -23.75 -2.68 4.81
C ILE A 120 -23.56 -1.32 4.18
N LYS A 121 -24.40 -0.93 3.23
CA LYS A 121 -24.35 0.38 2.56
C LYS A 121 -24.42 1.53 3.57
N ASN A 122 -25.37 1.49 4.49
CA ASN A 122 -25.49 2.47 5.54
C ASN A 122 -24.26 2.48 6.46
N ALA A 123 -23.75 1.31 6.81
CA ALA A 123 -22.56 1.20 7.65
C ALA A 123 -21.31 1.82 6.99
N LEU A 124 -21.10 1.60 5.70
CA LEU A 124 -19.98 2.19 4.95
C LEU A 124 -20.13 3.72 4.78
N SER A 125 -21.36 4.21 4.55
CA SER A 125 -21.61 5.66 4.37
C SER A 125 -21.33 6.48 5.64
N GLU A 126 -21.31 5.85 6.81
CA GLU A 126 -21.02 6.50 8.08
C GLU A 126 -19.53 6.53 8.44
N ILE A 127 -18.65 5.92 7.63
CA ILE A 127 -17.21 5.98 7.82
C ILE A 127 -16.73 7.41 7.55
N LYS A 128 -15.98 8.00 8.52
CA LYS A 128 -15.48 9.37 8.44
C LYS A 128 -13.95 9.47 8.33
N VAL A 129 -13.27 8.35 8.43
CA VAL A 129 -11.80 8.29 8.42
C VAL A 129 -11.30 7.42 7.25
N ARG A 130 -10.14 7.74 6.73
CA ARG A 130 -9.55 7.03 5.58
C ARG A 130 -8.67 5.87 5.98
N ILE A 131 -8.00 5.99 7.11
CA ILE A 131 -7.09 4.97 7.62
C ILE A 131 -7.69 4.38 8.88
N ILE A 132 -7.82 3.06 8.88
CA ILE A 132 -8.45 2.32 9.96
C ILE A 132 -7.52 1.17 10.35
N ARG A 133 -7.14 1.09 11.62
CA ARG A 133 -6.41 -0.05 12.13
C ARG A 133 -7.40 -1.10 12.63
N LEU A 134 -7.26 -2.30 12.09
CA LEU A 134 -8.07 -3.45 12.50
C LEU A 134 -7.22 -4.40 13.37
N PRO A 135 -7.87 -5.17 14.26
CA PRO A 135 -7.19 -6.28 14.97
C PRO A 135 -6.62 -7.31 13.98
N ASP A 136 -5.49 -7.92 14.30
CA ASP A 136 -4.82 -8.93 13.45
C ASP A 136 -5.73 -10.11 13.12
N SER A 137 -6.61 -10.50 14.06
CA SER A 137 -7.63 -11.54 13.85
C SER A 137 -8.61 -11.21 12.73
N VAL A 138 -8.88 -9.92 12.50
CA VAL A 138 -9.79 -9.45 11.43
C VAL A 138 -9.04 -9.28 10.13
N THR A 139 -7.82 -8.76 10.17
CA THR A 139 -7.03 -8.53 8.95
C THR A 139 -6.63 -9.83 8.25
N SER A 140 -6.50 -10.94 8.99
CA SER A 140 -6.27 -12.27 8.40
C SER A 140 -7.39 -12.72 7.45
N LEU A 141 -8.60 -12.19 7.63
CA LEU A 141 -9.77 -12.52 6.80
C LEU A 141 -9.61 -12.04 5.34
N PHE A 142 -8.84 -10.97 5.09
CA PHE A 142 -8.51 -10.56 3.72
C PHE A 142 -7.80 -11.68 2.96
N LYS A 143 -6.80 -12.28 3.59
CA LYS A 143 -6.03 -13.37 2.99
C LYS A 143 -6.88 -14.61 2.79
N GLU A 144 -7.71 -14.93 3.78
CA GLU A 144 -8.58 -16.11 3.72
C GLU A 144 -9.63 -15.95 2.62
N ALA A 145 -10.35 -14.82 2.56
CA ALA A 145 -11.32 -14.53 1.51
C ALA A 145 -10.67 -14.56 0.12
N TYR A 146 -9.49 -13.94 -0.03
CA TYR A 146 -8.76 -13.98 -1.28
C TYR A 146 -8.40 -15.41 -1.70
N THR A 147 -7.94 -16.25 -0.77
CA THR A 147 -7.56 -17.64 -1.04
C THR A 147 -8.76 -18.48 -1.48
N LEU A 148 -9.91 -18.29 -0.85
CA LEU A 148 -11.17 -18.97 -1.19
C LEU A 148 -11.65 -18.58 -2.60
N PHE A 149 -11.59 -17.30 -2.97
CA PHE A 149 -11.91 -16.87 -4.34
C PHE A 149 -10.86 -17.30 -5.38
N TYR A 150 -9.62 -17.51 -4.98
CA TYR A 150 -8.58 -18.00 -5.88
C TYR A 150 -8.82 -19.47 -6.30
N GLN A 151 -9.55 -20.24 -5.49
CA GLN A 151 -9.96 -21.63 -5.78
C GLN A 151 -11.49 -21.73 -5.69
N PRO A 152 -12.23 -21.11 -6.64
CA PRO A 152 -13.66 -20.95 -6.52
C PRO A 152 -14.40 -22.30 -6.70
N ASN A 153 -15.21 -22.63 -5.71
CA ASN A 153 -16.30 -23.57 -5.76
C ASN A 153 -17.48 -22.97 -4.97
N LYS A 154 -18.64 -23.56 -4.96
CA LYS A 154 -19.82 -22.99 -4.32
C LYS A 154 -19.63 -22.70 -2.83
N GLU A 155 -18.99 -23.63 -2.12
CA GLU A 155 -18.72 -23.54 -0.70
C GLU A 155 -17.69 -22.44 -0.41
N ASN A 156 -16.60 -22.41 -1.16
CA ASN A 156 -15.55 -21.40 -1.01
C ASN A 156 -16.08 -20.00 -1.29
N VAL A 157 -16.84 -19.82 -2.38
CA VAL A 157 -17.45 -18.53 -2.72
C VAL A 157 -18.41 -18.07 -1.62
N PHE A 158 -19.27 -18.98 -1.12
CA PHE A 158 -20.15 -18.67 -0.01
C PHE A 158 -19.38 -18.25 1.24
N CYS A 159 -18.39 -19.03 1.67
CA CYS A 159 -17.56 -18.70 2.84
C CYS A 159 -16.85 -17.35 2.67
N ALA A 160 -16.26 -17.09 1.50
CA ALA A 160 -15.58 -15.82 1.22
C ALA A 160 -16.51 -14.61 1.33
N CYS A 161 -17.75 -14.72 0.83
CA CYS A 161 -18.76 -13.67 0.95
C CYS A 161 -19.11 -13.39 2.42
N GLN A 162 -19.26 -14.43 3.26
CA GLN A 162 -19.52 -14.25 4.69
C GLN A 162 -18.35 -13.58 5.42
N LEU A 163 -17.09 -13.98 5.10
CA LEU A 163 -15.89 -13.35 5.65
C LEU A 163 -15.81 -11.87 5.27
N LEU A 164 -16.07 -11.53 4.00
CA LEU A 164 -16.07 -10.13 3.54
C LEU A 164 -17.20 -9.32 4.18
N SER A 165 -18.40 -9.88 4.32
CA SER A 165 -19.50 -9.21 4.99
C SER A 165 -19.13 -8.85 6.43
N TYR A 166 -18.57 -9.79 7.18
CA TYR A 166 -18.11 -9.56 8.54
C TYR A 166 -16.99 -8.51 8.60
N LEU A 167 -15.98 -8.63 7.72
CA LEU A 167 -14.86 -7.70 7.63
C LEU A 167 -15.33 -6.27 7.37
N ILE A 168 -16.25 -6.06 6.42
CA ILE A 168 -16.80 -4.75 6.09
C ILE A 168 -17.56 -4.17 7.28
N MET A 169 -18.33 -4.96 7.99
CA MET A 169 -19.07 -4.50 9.17
C MET A 169 -18.13 -4.09 10.31
N VAL A 170 -17.06 -4.86 10.57
CA VAL A 170 -16.06 -4.50 11.58
C VAL A 170 -15.29 -3.24 11.16
N LEU A 171 -14.89 -3.14 9.90
CA LEU A 171 -14.25 -1.96 9.33
C LEU A 171 -15.12 -0.71 9.53
N SER A 172 -16.41 -0.81 9.21
CA SER A 172 -17.36 0.29 9.36
C SER A 172 -17.54 0.69 10.83
N ALA A 173 -17.66 -0.28 11.74
CA ALA A 173 -17.78 -0.01 13.17
C ALA A 173 -16.54 0.71 13.74
N GLN A 174 -15.35 0.32 13.34
CA GLN A 174 -14.09 0.99 13.72
C GLN A 174 -13.99 2.38 13.09
N GLY A 175 -14.38 2.53 11.82
CA GLY A 175 -14.34 3.80 11.10
C GLY A 175 -15.31 4.85 11.65
N LYS A 176 -16.44 4.44 12.21
CA LYS A 176 -17.38 5.31 12.93
C LYS A 176 -16.82 5.79 14.26
N ASN A 177 -16.25 4.86 15.05
CA ASN A 177 -15.77 5.15 16.39
C ASN A 177 -14.49 6.01 16.40
N ALA A 178 -13.70 5.98 15.35
CA ALA A 178 -12.52 6.83 15.19
C ALA A 178 -12.86 8.34 15.10
N GLY A 179 -14.12 8.71 14.85
CA GLY A 179 -14.61 10.10 14.81
C GLY A 179 -14.79 10.77 16.19
N GLY A 180 -14.66 10.06 17.30
CA GLY A 180 -14.74 10.61 18.66
C GLY A 180 -13.44 11.20 19.19
N GLY A 181 -12.31 10.96 18.54
CA GLY A 181 -11.02 11.60 18.76
C GLY A 181 -10.71 12.50 17.58
N SER A 182 -10.57 13.80 17.82
CA SER A 182 -10.20 14.84 16.86
C SER A 182 -9.45 14.33 15.63
N LEU A 183 -9.87 14.76 14.43
CA LEU A 183 -9.17 14.57 13.14
C LEU A 183 -7.68 15.00 13.15
N ALA A 184 -7.23 15.57 14.25
CA ALA A 184 -5.88 16.08 14.47
C ALA A 184 -4.95 15.16 15.26
N GLN A 185 -5.41 13.99 15.77
CA GLN A 185 -4.59 13.21 16.70
C GLN A 185 -4.67 11.70 16.52
N ARG A 186 -3.95 11.20 15.49
CA ARG A 186 -2.98 10.15 15.75
C ARG A 186 -1.59 10.74 15.53
N SER A 187 -1.12 11.43 16.55
CA SER A 187 0.29 11.83 16.73
C SER A 187 1.22 10.60 16.93
N GLU A 188 0.74 9.40 16.69
CA GLU A 188 1.47 8.14 16.94
C GLU A 188 2.29 7.66 15.75
N SER A 189 2.23 8.35 14.61
CA SER A 189 3.10 8.06 13.48
C SER A 189 3.93 9.26 13.03
N LYS A 190 4.08 10.26 13.88
CA LYS A 190 4.91 11.44 13.54
C LYS A 190 6.36 11.04 13.34
N MET A 191 6.87 10.12 14.14
CA MET A 191 8.28 9.72 14.13
C MET A 191 8.66 8.94 12.87
N GLY A 192 7.83 8.01 12.41
CA GLY A 192 8.06 7.30 11.14
C GLY A 192 8.08 8.24 9.95
N LEU A 193 7.13 9.20 9.89
CA LEU A 193 7.09 10.22 8.84
C LEU A 193 8.27 11.19 8.92
N GLU A 194 8.68 11.59 10.12
CA GLU A 194 9.87 12.41 10.32
C GLU A 194 11.15 11.67 9.90
N CYS A 195 11.25 10.37 10.22
CA CYS A 195 12.32 9.51 9.71
C CYS A 195 12.34 9.46 8.18
N ILE A 196 11.19 9.26 7.57
CA ILE A 196 11.05 9.18 6.11
C ILE A 196 11.46 10.50 5.46
N SER A 197 10.93 11.61 5.93
CA SER A 197 11.28 12.94 5.43
C SER A 197 12.78 13.21 5.58
N PHE A 198 13.35 12.86 6.73
CA PHE A 198 14.79 13.00 6.94
C PHE A 198 15.61 12.12 5.98
N ILE A 199 15.23 10.87 5.78
CA ILE A 199 15.90 9.96 4.84
C ILE A 199 15.83 10.50 3.42
N GLU A 200 14.66 10.94 2.96
CA GLU A 200 14.48 11.46 1.59
C GLU A 200 15.30 12.71 1.33
N ASN A 201 15.35 13.63 2.29
CA ASN A 201 16.17 14.85 2.19
C ASN A 201 17.69 14.57 2.25
N ASN A 202 18.09 13.42 2.78
CA ASN A 202 19.49 13.06 2.97
C ASN A 202 19.94 11.82 2.17
N ILE A 203 19.16 11.37 1.18
CA ILE A 203 19.39 10.10 0.49
C ILE A 203 20.75 9.99 -0.20
N LEU A 204 21.31 11.12 -0.63
CA LEU A 204 22.63 11.22 -1.25
C LEU A 204 23.77 11.46 -0.23
N ASN A 205 23.46 11.64 1.04
CA ASN A 205 24.47 11.83 2.07
C ASN A 205 25.17 10.49 2.37
N PRO A 206 26.51 10.39 2.25
CA PRO A 206 27.24 9.15 2.54
C PRO A 206 27.17 8.72 4.01
N GLU A 207 26.95 9.66 4.93
CA GLU A 207 26.82 9.42 6.38
C GLU A 207 25.41 8.97 6.79
N LEU A 208 24.46 8.89 5.85
CA LEU A 208 23.07 8.52 6.17
C LEU A 208 22.98 7.13 6.77
N ASN A 209 22.64 7.07 8.04
CA ASN A 209 22.44 5.85 8.80
C ASN A 209 21.47 6.07 9.97
N VAL A 210 21.11 4.99 10.66
CA VAL A 210 20.18 5.06 11.80
C VAL A 210 20.65 5.97 12.94
N THR A 211 21.98 6.13 13.10
CA THR A 211 22.55 7.01 14.12
C THR A 211 22.28 8.46 13.82
N MET A 212 22.49 8.84 12.56
CA MET A 212 22.24 10.21 12.09
C MET A 212 20.75 10.57 12.25
N ILE A 213 19.85 9.66 11.90
CA ILE A 213 18.40 9.82 12.06
C ILE A 213 18.04 9.96 13.54
N ALA A 214 18.53 9.06 14.38
CA ALA A 214 18.27 9.06 15.82
C ALA A 214 18.73 10.36 16.51
N ASN A 215 19.91 10.83 16.14
CA ASN A 215 20.46 12.11 16.66
C ASN A 215 19.59 13.30 16.20
N HIS A 216 19.17 13.33 14.93
CA HIS A 216 18.33 14.41 14.40
C HIS A 216 16.95 14.46 15.09
N LEU A 217 16.36 13.31 15.32
CA LEU A 217 15.03 13.20 15.94
C LEU A 217 15.06 13.20 17.47
N HIS A 218 16.25 13.27 18.09
CA HIS A 218 16.45 13.25 19.53
C HIS A 218 15.92 11.97 20.21
N TYR A 219 16.00 10.84 19.52
CA TYR A 219 15.62 9.51 20.06
C TYR A 219 16.82 8.57 20.15
N SER A 220 16.66 7.49 20.92
CA SER A 220 17.63 6.40 20.89
C SER A 220 17.54 5.60 19.59
N LYS A 221 18.67 5.03 19.12
CA LYS A 221 18.69 4.15 17.94
C LYS A 221 17.70 2.99 18.06
N ALA A 222 17.64 2.36 19.23
CA ALA A 222 16.76 1.22 19.48
C ALA A 222 15.29 1.64 19.32
N TYR A 223 14.92 2.81 19.85
CA TYR A 223 13.57 3.35 19.71
C TYR A 223 13.23 3.62 18.23
N VAL A 224 14.12 4.33 17.51
CA VAL A 224 13.92 4.60 16.07
C VAL A 224 13.75 3.30 15.28
N MET A 225 14.64 2.32 15.47
CA MET A 225 14.58 1.05 14.73
C MET A 225 13.28 0.28 15.01
N THR A 226 12.88 0.20 16.28
CA THR A 226 11.67 -0.56 16.69
C THR A 226 10.41 0.14 16.21
N THR A 227 10.28 1.45 16.48
CA THR A 227 9.09 2.22 16.12
C THR A 227 8.95 2.33 14.61
N PHE A 228 10.03 2.66 13.89
CA PHE A 228 10.00 2.70 12.43
C PHE A 228 9.55 1.37 11.81
N ARG A 229 10.08 0.25 12.33
CA ARG A 229 9.68 -1.09 11.86
C ARG A 229 8.22 -1.40 12.18
N ASN A 230 7.73 -1.02 13.35
CA ASN A 230 6.33 -1.23 13.74
C ASN A 230 5.38 -0.40 12.88
N GLU A 231 5.77 0.84 12.54
CA GLU A 231 4.95 1.76 11.76
C GLU A 231 4.99 1.46 10.26
N THR A 232 6.16 1.10 9.71
CA THR A 232 6.37 0.94 8.27
C THR A 232 6.44 -0.52 7.82
N GLY A 233 6.58 -1.46 8.74
CA GLY A 233 6.85 -2.87 8.43
C GLY A 233 8.26 -3.13 7.87
N LEU A 234 9.09 -2.09 7.70
CA LEU A 234 10.46 -2.16 7.16
C LEU A 234 11.48 -1.73 8.21
N SER A 235 12.69 -2.26 8.13
CA SER A 235 13.80 -1.67 8.85
C SER A 235 14.22 -0.35 8.19
N VAL A 236 14.81 0.57 8.96
CA VAL A 236 15.37 1.84 8.45
C VAL A 236 16.35 1.58 7.29
N HIS A 237 17.20 0.58 7.43
CA HIS A 237 18.18 0.21 6.40
C HIS A 237 17.50 -0.28 5.11
N GLU A 238 16.47 -1.13 5.21
CA GLU A 238 15.69 -1.57 4.04
C GLU A 238 15.01 -0.40 3.35
N TYR A 239 14.47 0.56 4.10
CA TYR A 239 13.85 1.76 3.54
C TYR A 239 14.86 2.63 2.78
N ILE A 240 16.03 2.89 3.37
CA ILE A 240 17.12 3.63 2.70
C ILE A 240 17.53 2.94 1.40
N LEU A 241 17.72 1.62 1.41
CA LEU A 241 18.06 0.86 0.21
C LEU A 241 16.96 0.94 -0.86
N ASN A 242 15.69 0.81 -0.48
CA ASN A 242 14.55 0.97 -1.40
C ASN A 242 14.63 2.33 -2.11
N LYS A 243 14.79 3.41 -1.34
CA LYS A 243 14.87 4.77 -1.90
C LYS A 243 16.10 4.96 -2.80
N LYS A 244 17.26 4.44 -2.41
CA LYS A 244 18.45 4.47 -3.27
C LYS A 244 18.23 3.75 -4.60
N ILE A 245 17.49 2.62 -4.60
CA ILE A 245 17.19 1.89 -5.83
C ILE A 245 16.19 2.65 -6.71
N ASP A 246 15.21 3.35 -6.11
CA ASP A 246 14.31 4.21 -6.89
C ASP A 246 15.07 5.36 -7.54
N TYR A 247 15.95 6.04 -6.81
CA TYR A 247 16.87 7.04 -7.39
C TYR A 247 17.78 6.46 -8.48
N ALA A 248 18.27 5.23 -8.29
CA ALA A 248 19.11 4.56 -9.28
C ALA A 248 18.40 4.38 -10.62
N LYS A 249 17.09 4.09 -10.61
CA LYS A 249 16.31 3.94 -11.85
C LYS A 249 16.32 5.22 -12.69
N ASP A 250 16.24 6.37 -12.04
CA ASP A 250 16.28 7.66 -12.72
C ASP A 250 17.71 8.02 -13.17
N LEU A 251 18.69 7.83 -12.31
CA LEU A 251 20.11 8.08 -12.65
C LEU A 251 20.58 7.22 -13.82
N LEU A 252 20.16 5.96 -13.89
CA LEU A 252 20.52 5.03 -14.96
C LEU A 252 20.02 5.48 -16.35
N LYS A 253 19.08 6.40 -16.44
CA LYS A 253 18.64 6.99 -17.72
C LYS A 253 19.75 7.83 -18.35
N THR A 254 20.59 8.48 -17.55
CA THR A 254 21.61 9.45 -17.99
C THR A 254 23.03 9.12 -17.56
N HIS A 255 23.23 8.32 -16.51
CA HIS A 255 24.54 7.99 -15.94
C HIS A 255 24.93 6.54 -16.21
N SER A 256 26.23 6.27 -16.16
CA SER A 256 26.78 4.90 -16.18
C SER A 256 26.46 4.17 -14.87
N ILE A 257 26.61 2.84 -14.88
CA ILE A 257 26.42 2.01 -13.68
C ILE A 257 27.42 2.38 -12.56
N ILE A 258 28.64 2.73 -12.94
CA ILE A 258 29.71 3.11 -11.99
C ILE A 258 29.39 4.46 -11.36
N GLU A 259 29.03 5.45 -12.18
CA GLU A 259 28.62 6.78 -11.70
C GLU A 259 27.40 6.71 -10.80
N THR A 260 26.37 5.94 -11.18
CA THR A 260 25.17 5.72 -10.37
C THR A 260 25.51 5.12 -9.01
N ALA A 261 26.38 4.10 -8.97
CA ALA A 261 26.81 3.49 -7.72
C ALA A 261 27.55 4.49 -6.83
N PHE A 262 28.39 5.34 -7.41
CA PHE A 262 29.15 6.38 -6.71
C PHE A 262 28.22 7.47 -6.15
N ILE A 263 27.33 8.03 -6.97
CA ILE A 263 26.36 9.06 -6.56
C ILE A 263 25.51 8.59 -5.37
N LEU A 264 25.10 7.31 -5.38
CA LEU A 264 24.26 6.71 -4.35
C LEU A 264 25.05 6.14 -3.16
N ASN A 265 26.36 6.42 -3.11
CA ASN A 265 27.24 6.00 -2.00
C ASN A 265 27.20 4.49 -1.74
N PHE A 266 27.26 3.67 -2.79
CA PHE A 266 27.52 2.24 -2.66
C PHE A 266 29.03 2.00 -2.58
N SER A 267 29.44 1.03 -1.77
CA SER A 267 30.85 0.69 -1.58
C SER A 267 31.55 0.21 -2.85
N SER A 268 30.80 -0.27 -3.84
CA SER A 268 31.30 -0.65 -5.17
C SER A 268 30.14 -0.79 -6.16
N SER A 269 30.46 -0.74 -7.46
CA SER A 269 29.49 -1.00 -8.53
C SER A 269 28.97 -2.45 -8.51
N GLN A 270 29.77 -3.41 -8.02
CA GLN A 270 29.36 -4.80 -7.83
C GLN A 270 28.33 -4.92 -6.70
N HIS A 271 28.57 -4.24 -5.56
CA HIS A 271 27.61 -4.19 -4.46
C HIS A 271 26.30 -3.54 -4.91
N PHE A 272 26.38 -2.39 -5.59
CA PHE A 272 25.22 -1.75 -6.20
C PHE A 272 24.44 -2.71 -7.12
N SER A 273 25.15 -3.37 -8.06
CA SER A 273 24.52 -4.28 -9.02
C SER A 273 23.81 -5.45 -8.35
N LYS A 274 24.40 -6.01 -7.28
CA LYS A 274 23.79 -7.08 -6.46
C LYS A 274 22.52 -6.59 -5.77
N VAL A 275 22.59 -5.43 -5.12
CA VAL A 275 21.44 -4.82 -4.43
C VAL A 275 20.36 -4.44 -5.45
N PHE A 276 20.71 -3.75 -6.54
CA PHE A 276 19.77 -3.38 -7.59
C PHE A 276 19.03 -4.60 -8.13
N LYS A 277 19.76 -5.70 -8.44
CA LYS A 277 19.15 -6.95 -8.91
C LYS A 277 18.21 -7.58 -7.86
N SER A 278 18.55 -7.53 -6.56
CA SER A 278 17.70 -8.09 -5.52
C SER A 278 16.38 -7.35 -5.38
N TYR A 279 16.36 -6.04 -5.65
CA TYR A 279 15.19 -5.19 -5.57
C TYR A 279 14.37 -5.13 -6.87
N THR A 280 15.02 -5.14 -8.03
CA THR A 280 14.36 -4.97 -9.34
C THR A 280 14.21 -6.27 -10.14
N ARG A 281 14.83 -7.38 -9.68
CA ARG A 281 14.95 -8.65 -10.40
C ARG A 281 15.79 -8.57 -11.69
N MET A 282 16.26 -7.39 -12.06
CA MET A 282 17.06 -7.13 -13.24
C MET A 282 18.43 -6.60 -12.85
N THR A 283 19.45 -6.90 -13.64
CA THR A 283 20.74 -6.21 -13.48
C THR A 283 20.62 -4.75 -13.94
N PRO A 284 21.44 -3.80 -13.40
CA PRO A 284 21.44 -2.43 -13.89
C PRO A 284 21.68 -2.34 -15.40
N LYS A 285 22.51 -3.25 -15.96
CA LYS A 285 22.77 -3.32 -17.40
C LYS A 285 21.50 -3.67 -18.18
N ASN A 286 20.77 -4.71 -17.77
CA ASN A 286 19.53 -5.12 -18.45
C ASN A 286 18.44 -4.05 -18.29
N TYR A 287 18.39 -3.39 -17.13
CA TYR A 287 17.46 -2.28 -16.91
C TYR A 287 17.76 -1.10 -17.86
N LYS A 288 19.03 -0.72 -18.08
CA LYS A 288 19.38 0.31 -19.07
C LYS A 288 18.99 -0.08 -20.49
N ILE A 289 19.14 -1.34 -20.87
CA ILE A 289 18.74 -1.83 -22.20
C ILE A 289 17.20 -1.70 -22.36
N SER A 290 16.42 -2.10 -21.35
CA SER A 290 14.94 -2.00 -21.41
C SER A 290 14.39 -0.57 -21.42
N LEU A 291 15.21 0.45 -21.17
CA LEU A 291 14.84 1.86 -21.31
C LEU A 291 14.97 2.37 -22.75
N LEU A 292 15.63 1.62 -23.63
CA LEU A 292 15.90 1.98 -25.02
C LEU A 292 14.91 1.30 -25.99
N GLU A 293 14.16 0.33 -25.49
CA GLU A 293 13.06 -0.36 -26.19
C GLU A 293 11.73 0.35 -25.94
#